data_0238eb19daec0eaad17255f6cde9b9a0
#
_entry.id   0238eb19daec0eaad17255f6cde9b9a0
#
_cell.length_a   1.000
_cell.length_b   1.000
_cell.length_c   1.000
_cell.angle_alpha   90.00
_cell.angle_beta   90.00
_cell.angle_gamma   90.00
#
_symmetry.space_group_name_H-M   'P 1'
#
loop_
_entity.id
_entity.type
_entity.pdbx_description
1 polymer ?
#
loop_
_entity_poly.entity_id
_entity_poly.type
_entity_poly.pdbx_seq_one_letter_code
_entity_poly.pdbx_strand_id
1 'polypeptide(L)'
;MNLFNLKDKSILITGSSRGIGKSIAHQCALHGANVIISSRKLNACELAAKEINDSIGKNVAFPIAANISDEDQLKELVLLTREKFGKIDTLVCNAATNPFMGSMLDMPNDKFDKVMNNNIKSN
;
A
#
# COMPACT_ATOMS: atom_id res chain seq x y z
N MET A 1 11.52 -27.31 2.61
CA MET A 1 11.30 -25.93 3.08
C MET A 1 11.13 -25.00 1.90
N ASN A 2 10.06 -24.23 1.86
CA ASN A 2 9.89 -23.20 0.83
C ASN A 2 10.42 -21.87 1.38
N LEU A 3 11.51 -21.37 0.82
CA LEU A 3 12.15 -20.12 1.24
C LEU A 3 11.26 -18.88 1.03
N PHE A 4 10.27 -18.98 0.15
CA PHE A 4 9.38 -17.87 -0.20
C PHE A 4 7.98 -18.02 0.37
N ASN A 5 7.81 -18.88 1.37
CA ASN A 5 6.52 -19.10 2.01
C ASN A 5 6.21 -17.94 2.98
N LEU A 6 5.11 -17.23 2.72
CA LEU A 6 4.63 -16.12 3.54
C LEU A 6 3.35 -16.47 4.32
N LYS A 7 3.08 -17.75 4.48
CA LYS A 7 1.89 -18.20 5.21
C LYS A 7 1.78 -17.53 6.57
N ASP A 8 0.59 -17.05 6.91
CA ASP A 8 0.26 -16.36 8.16
C ASP A 8 1.00 -15.02 8.37
N LYS A 9 1.68 -14.49 7.36
CA LYS A 9 2.26 -13.15 7.42
C LYS A 9 1.21 -12.10 7.06
N SER A 10 1.26 -10.99 7.78
CA SER A 10 0.38 -9.84 7.56
C SER A 10 1.21 -8.70 6.98
N ILE A 11 0.86 -8.26 5.78
CA ILE A 11 1.64 -7.26 5.04
C ILE A 11 0.76 -6.07 4.68
N LEU A 12 1.21 -4.89 5.07
CA LEU A 12 0.58 -3.62 4.71
C LEU A 12 1.41 -2.95 3.62
N ILE A 13 0.77 -2.64 2.50
CA ILE A 13 1.45 -2.06 1.33
C ILE A 13 0.75 -0.76 0.96
N THR A 14 1.46 0.37 1.05
CA THR A 14 0.91 1.65 0.63
C THR A 14 1.01 1.81 -0.89
N GLY A 15 0.06 2.53 -1.49
CA GLY A 15 0.03 2.72 -2.94
C GLY A 15 -0.19 1.43 -3.73
N SER A 16 -1.01 0.51 -3.20
CA SER A 16 -1.12 -0.84 -3.75
C SER A 16 -2.37 -1.10 -4.59
N SER A 17 -3.15 -0.06 -4.92
CA SER A 17 -4.34 -0.24 -5.78
C SER A 17 -3.99 -0.42 -7.26
N ARG A 18 -2.76 -0.15 -7.65
CA ARG A 18 -2.29 -0.28 -9.04
C ARG A 18 -0.76 -0.39 -9.11
N GLY A 19 -0.25 -0.71 -10.30
CA GLY A 19 1.18 -0.65 -10.62
C GLY A 19 2.04 -1.60 -9.77
N ILE A 20 3.21 -1.11 -9.39
CA ILE A 20 4.20 -1.90 -8.66
C ILE A 20 3.65 -2.38 -7.31
N GLY A 21 2.96 -1.50 -6.58
CA GLY A 21 2.37 -1.86 -5.28
C GLY A 21 1.36 -2.99 -5.38
N LYS A 22 0.49 -2.94 -6.39
CA LYS A 22 -0.49 -4.02 -6.64
C LYS A 22 0.21 -5.32 -6.99
N SER A 23 1.27 -5.28 -7.82
CA SER A 23 2.06 -6.46 -8.16
C SER A 23 2.74 -7.07 -6.93
N ILE A 24 3.29 -6.24 -6.04
CA ILE A 24 3.88 -6.70 -4.79
C ILE A 24 2.83 -7.40 -3.94
N ALA A 25 1.65 -6.79 -3.79
CA ALA A 25 0.55 -7.36 -3.00
C ALA A 25 0.11 -8.71 -3.57
N HIS A 26 -0.05 -8.79 -4.88
CA HIS A 26 -0.44 -10.03 -5.57
C HIS A 26 0.59 -11.14 -5.32
N GLN A 27 1.87 -10.85 -5.49
CA GLN A 27 2.93 -11.84 -5.27
C GLN A 27 3.00 -12.27 -3.81
N CYS A 28 2.87 -11.37 -2.86
CA CYS A 28 2.84 -11.71 -1.43
C CYS A 28 1.65 -12.63 -1.13
N ALA A 29 0.49 -12.30 -1.65
CA ALA A 29 -0.73 -13.11 -1.45
C ALA A 29 -0.61 -14.48 -2.12
N LEU A 30 0.03 -14.54 -3.29
CA LEU A 30 0.28 -15.80 -3.99
C LEU A 30 1.17 -16.73 -3.17
N HIS A 31 2.07 -16.17 -2.35
CA HIS A 31 2.96 -16.94 -1.46
C HIS A 31 2.37 -17.16 -0.06
N GLY A 32 1.11 -16.84 0.14
CA GLY A 32 0.37 -17.19 1.36
C GLY A 32 0.10 -16.06 2.34
N ALA A 33 0.56 -14.83 2.07
CA ALA A 33 0.36 -13.71 2.98
C ALA A 33 -1.08 -13.18 2.93
N ASN A 34 -1.50 -12.57 4.04
CA ASN A 34 -2.65 -11.68 4.07
C ASN A 34 -2.14 -10.27 3.79
N VAL A 35 -2.80 -9.54 2.90
CA VAL A 35 -2.33 -8.23 2.47
C VAL A 35 -3.41 -7.16 2.61
N ILE A 36 -3.01 -5.96 2.98
CA ILE A 36 -3.85 -4.77 2.92
C ILE A 36 -3.52 -3.99 1.65
N ILE A 37 -4.55 -3.73 0.87
CA ILE A 37 -4.49 -2.87 -0.31
C ILE A 37 -4.90 -1.47 0.12
N SER A 38 -3.99 -0.53 0.02
CA SER A 38 -4.25 0.84 0.47
C SER A 38 -3.85 1.87 -0.57
N SER A 39 -4.72 2.83 -0.79
CA SER A 39 -4.50 4.05 -1.56
C SER A 39 -5.54 5.08 -1.13
N ARG A 40 -5.54 6.26 -1.74
CA ARG A 40 -6.48 7.31 -1.37
C ARG A 40 -7.94 6.99 -1.74
N LYS A 41 -8.17 6.14 -2.73
CA LYS A 41 -9.50 5.85 -3.27
C LYS A 41 -9.96 4.46 -2.86
N LEU A 42 -10.99 4.40 -2.03
CA LEU A 42 -11.51 3.12 -1.54
C LEU A 42 -11.98 2.20 -2.67
N ASN A 43 -12.69 2.73 -3.65
CA ASN A 43 -13.18 1.92 -4.77
C ASN A 43 -12.05 1.28 -5.58
N ALA A 44 -10.94 1.98 -5.77
CA ALA A 44 -9.76 1.42 -6.42
C ALA A 44 -9.12 0.30 -5.58
N CYS A 45 -9.08 0.48 -4.26
CA CYS A 45 -8.59 -0.55 -3.33
C CYS A 45 -9.49 -1.78 -3.35
N GLU A 46 -10.80 -1.59 -3.34
CA GLU A 46 -11.77 -2.68 -3.39
C GLU A 46 -11.64 -3.50 -4.66
N LEU A 47 -11.50 -2.83 -5.81
CA LEU A 47 -11.33 -3.50 -7.10
C LEU A 47 -10.02 -4.31 -7.14
N ALA A 48 -8.92 -3.71 -6.69
CA ALA A 48 -7.62 -4.39 -6.66
C ALA A 48 -7.65 -5.61 -5.72
N ALA A 49 -8.24 -5.47 -4.54
CA ALA A 49 -8.39 -6.57 -3.58
C ALA A 49 -9.23 -7.70 -4.19
N LYS A 50 -10.32 -7.35 -4.86
CA LYS A 50 -11.18 -8.35 -5.51
C LYS A 50 -10.42 -9.11 -6.60
N GLU A 51 -9.69 -8.41 -7.45
CA GLU A 51 -8.89 -9.04 -8.51
C GLU A 51 -7.85 -10.02 -7.93
N ILE A 52 -7.18 -9.64 -6.86
CA ILE A 52 -6.21 -10.51 -6.19
C ILE A 52 -6.89 -11.73 -5.58
N ASN A 53 -7.98 -11.52 -4.86
CA ASN A 53 -8.73 -12.62 -4.22
C ASN A 53 -9.28 -13.60 -5.26
N ASP A 54 -9.83 -13.09 -6.37
CA ASP A 54 -10.35 -13.94 -7.45
C ASP A 54 -9.21 -14.76 -8.11
N SER A 55 -8.04 -14.14 -8.30
CA SER A 55 -6.89 -14.83 -8.88
C SER A 55 -6.36 -15.96 -7.98
N ILE A 56 -6.38 -15.75 -6.68
CA ILE A 56 -5.83 -16.70 -5.70
C ILE A 56 -6.87 -17.73 -5.27
N GLY A 57 -8.14 -17.38 -5.35
CA GLY A 57 -9.23 -18.25 -4.91
C GLY A 57 -9.46 -18.26 -3.41
N LYS A 58 -8.94 -17.26 -2.71
CA LYS A 58 -9.09 -17.07 -1.26
C LYS A 58 -9.28 -15.60 -0.93
N ASN A 59 -9.86 -15.34 0.22
CA ASN A 59 -10.09 -13.96 0.69
C ASN A 59 -8.91 -13.50 1.55
N VAL A 60 -7.84 -13.08 0.91
CA VAL A 60 -6.56 -12.73 1.55
C VAL A 60 -6.15 -11.26 1.37
N ALA A 61 -6.78 -10.54 0.44
CA ALA A 61 -6.53 -9.13 0.21
C ALA A 61 -7.71 -8.30 0.68
N PHE A 62 -7.46 -7.25 1.46
CA PHE A 62 -8.50 -6.42 2.06
C PHE A 62 -8.23 -4.95 1.80
N PRO A 63 -9.24 -4.16 1.39
CA PRO A 63 -9.05 -2.76 1.07
C PRO A 63 -9.19 -1.88 2.32
N ILE A 64 -8.27 -0.92 2.49
CA ILE A 64 -8.40 0.16 3.47
C ILE A 64 -7.88 1.44 2.81
N ALA A 65 -8.75 2.41 2.59
CA ALA A 65 -8.33 3.68 2.00
C ALA A 65 -7.64 4.56 3.03
N ALA A 66 -6.55 5.20 2.62
CA ALA A 66 -5.85 6.18 3.44
C ALA A 66 -5.04 7.14 2.56
N ASN A 67 -5.03 8.41 2.94
CA ASN A 67 -4.14 9.41 2.34
C ASN A 67 -2.85 9.44 3.17
N ILE A 68 -1.71 9.11 2.56
CA ILE A 68 -0.42 9.06 3.26
C ILE A 68 0.06 10.42 3.76
N SER A 69 -0.47 11.53 3.24
CA SER A 69 -0.15 12.87 3.73
C SER A 69 -0.96 13.28 4.97
N ASP A 70 -1.94 12.50 5.36
CA ASP A 70 -2.77 12.74 6.54
C ASP A 70 -2.35 11.80 7.67
N GLU A 71 -1.74 12.36 8.71
CA GLU A 71 -1.21 11.57 9.84
C GLU A 71 -2.32 10.77 10.55
N ASP A 72 -3.50 11.34 10.71
CA ASP A 72 -4.61 10.64 11.37
C ASP A 72 -5.09 9.45 10.54
N GLN A 73 -5.15 9.60 9.22
CA GLN A 73 -5.51 8.49 8.34
C GLN A 73 -4.44 7.39 8.35
N LEU A 74 -3.16 7.74 8.46
CA LEU A 74 -2.09 6.74 8.59
C LEU A 74 -2.20 5.97 9.90
N LYS A 75 -2.49 6.64 10.99
CA LYS A 75 -2.71 5.99 12.30
C LYS A 75 -3.88 5.04 12.24
N GLU A 76 -4.97 5.46 11.62
CA GLU A 76 -6.15 4.61 11.45
C GLU A 76 -5.87 3.41 10.54
N LEU A 77 -5.10 3.61 9.47
CA LEU A 77 -4.69 2.51 8.58
C LEU A 77 -3.97 1.41 9.36
N VAL A 78 -3.01 1.79 10.20
CA VAL A 78 -2.27 0.84 11.04
C VAL A 78 -3.21 0.15 12.03
N LEU A 79 -4.08 0.92 12.68
CA LEU A 79 -5.02 0.39 13.66
C LEU A 79 -5.97 -0.64 13.03
N LEU A 80 -6.58 -0.30 11.90
CA LEU A 80 -7.50 -1.18 11.19
C LEU A 80 -6.79 -2.43 10.66
N THR A 81 -5.56 -2.30 10.20
CA THR A 81 -4.75 -3.46 9.77
C THR A 81 -4.51 -4.40 10.94
N ARG A 82 -4.15 -3.87 12.10
CA ARG A 82 -3.93 -4.68 13.30
C ARG A 82 -5.23 -5.32 13.81
N GLU A 83 -6.35 -4.63 13.72
CA GLU A 83 -7.65 -5.20 14.06
C GLU A 83 -8.01 -6.36 13.13
N LYS A 84 -7.72 -6.21 11.83
CA LYS A 84 -8.04 -7.24 10.83
C LYS A 84 -7.19 -8.49 10.97
N PHE A 85 -5.89 -8.35 11.19
CA PHE A 85 -4.94 -9.46 11.18
C PHE A 85 -4.34 -9.79 12.54
N GLY A 86 -4.51 -8.91 13.54
CA GLY A 86 -3.90 -9.04 14.86
C GLY A 86 -2.45 -8.59 14.93
N LYS A 87 -1.78 -8.39 13.81
CA LYS A 87 -0.36 -8.01 13.73
C LYS A 87 -0.03 -7.41 12.38
N ILE A 88 1.13 -6.77 12.29
CA ILE A 88 1.74 -6.35 11.02
C ILE A 88 3.17 -6.89 11.02
N ASP A 89 3.45 -7.86 10.16
CA ASP A 89 4.81 -8.42 10.04
C ASP A 89 5.70 -7.56 9.15
N THR A 90 5.14 -6.98 8.10
CA THR A 90 5.90 -6.23 7.09
C THR A 90 5.11 -5.02 6.63
N LEU A 91 5.79 -3.90 6.54
CA LEU A 91 5.28 -2.67 5.94
C LEU A 91 6.09 -2.39 4.66
N VAL A 92 5.38 -2.25 3.54
CA VAL A 92 5.98 -1.86 2.26
C VAL A 92 5.58 -0.43 1.95
N CYS A 93 6.52 0.49 2.05
CA CYS A 93 6.33 1.91 1.77
C CYS A 93 6.52 2.16 0.26
N ASN A 94 5.47 1.93 -0.51
CA ASN A 94 5.48 2.06 -1.96
C ASN A 94 4.80 3.33 -2.46
N ALA A 95 3.87 3.91 -1.69
CA ALA A 95 3.16 5.11 -2.12
C ALA A 95 4.11 6.28 -2.34
N ALA A 96 3.97 6.94 -3.49
CA ALA A 96 4.79 8.07 -3.86
C ALA A 96 4.00 8.99 -4.81
N THR A 97 4.42 10.24 -4.90
CA THR A 97 3.87 11.19 -5.85
C THR A 97 4.99 11.86 -6.63
N ASN A 98 4.69 12.20 -7.90
CA ASN A 98 5.60 12.97 -8.74
C ASN A 98 4.77 14.03 -9.48
N PRO A 99 4.45 15.16 -8.82
CA PRO A 99 3.59 16.19 -9.37
C PRO A 99 4.25 17.09 -10.41
N PHE A 100 5.54 16.88 -10.71
CA PHE A 100 6.29 17.72 -11.63
C PHE A 100 7.23 16.87 -12.48
N MET A 101 7.24 17.17 -13.81
CA MET A 101 8.21 16.60 -14.76
C MET A 101 9.00 17.74 -15.39
N GLY A 102 10.32 17.65 -15.35
CA GLY A 102 11.21 18.64 -15.89
C GLY A 102 12.51 18.73 -15.10
N SER A 103 13.28 19.82 -15.35
CA SER A 103 14.51 20.06 -14.61
C SER A 103 14.22 20.37 -13.14
N MET A 104 15.03 19.84 -12.25
CA MET A 104 14.93 20.16 -10.81
C MET A 104 15.09 21.67 -10.55
N LEU A 105 15.86 22.38 -11.39
CA LEU A 105 16.05 23.82 -11.27
C LEU A 105 14.76 24.59 -11.53
N ASP A 106 13.85 24.03 -12.29
CA ASP A 106 12.58 24.65 -12.66
C ASP A 106 11.42 24.21 -11.76
N MET A 107 11.67 23.30 -10.80
CA MET A 107 10.62 22.77 -9.95
C MET A 107 10.10 23.84 -9.00
N PRO A 108 8.77 24.13 -8.98
CA PRO A 108 8.19 25.03 -8.00
C PRO A 108 8.35 24.48 -6.58
N ASN A 109 8.50 25.39 -5.59
CA ASN A 109 8.69 25.01 -4.20
C ASN A 109 7.54 24.16 -3.65
N ASP A 110 6.28 24.46 -4.03
CA ASP A 110 5.13 23.69 -3.60
C ASP A 110 5.18 22.23 -4.11
N LYS A 111 5.70 22.01 -5.31
CA LYS A 111 5.87 20.68 -5.89
C LYS A 111 7.00 19.91 -5.19
N PHE A 112 8.11 20.59 -4.90
CA PHE A 112 9.22 20.01 -4.13
C PHE A 112 8.74 19.60 -2.73
N ASP A 113 8.04 20.49 -2.03
CA ASP A 113 7.51 20.22 -0.69
C ASP A 113 6.55 19.05 -0.70
N LYS A 114 5.69 18.94 -1.73
CA LYS A 114 4.76 17.82 -1.88
C LYS A 114 5.49 16.50 -2.07
N VAL A 115 6.53 16.46 -2.91
CA VAL A 115 7.34 15.25 -3.13
C VAL A 115 8.03 14.83 -1.84
N MET A 116 8.69 15.76 -1.15
CA MET A 116 9.37 15.45 0.11
C MET A 116 8.40 15.01 1.20
N ASN A 117 7.26 15.69 1.31
CA ASN A 117 6.26 15.37 2.32
C ASN A 117 5.62 14.00 2.07
N ASN A 118 5.21 13.70 0.84
CA ASN A 118 4.51 12.46 0.51
C ASN A 118 5.46 11.27 0.38
N ASN A 119 6.65 11.47 -0.20
CA ASN A 119 7.55 10.37 -0.51
C ASN A 119 8.54 10.06 0.63
N ILE A 120 8.84 11.01 1.49
CA ILE A 120 9.82 10.86 2.56
C ILE A 120 9.17 10.98 3.94
N LYS A 121 8.60 12.14 4.24
CA LYS A 121 8.09 12.43 5.59
C LYS A 121 6.94 11.52 6.01
N SER A 122 6.04 11.18 5.09
CA SER A 122 4.87 10.35 5.41
C SER A 122 5.21 8.89 5.66
N ASN A 123 6.35 8.41 5.17
CA ASN A 123 6.79 7.05 5.40
C ASN A 123 7.44 6.91 6.78
#